data_b46b0e14aed2825a66c2aca491741630
#
_entry.id   b46b0e14aed2825a66c2aca491741630
#
_cell.length_a   1.000
_cell.length_b   1.000
_cell.length_c   1.000
_cell.angle_alpha   90.00
_cell.angle_beta   90.00
_cell.angle_gamma   90.00
#
_symmetry.space_group_name_H-M   'P 1'
#
loop_
_entity.id
_entity.type
_entity.pdbx_description
1 polymer ?
#
loop_
_entity_poly.entity_id
_entity_poly.type
_entity_poly.pdbx_seq_one_letter_code
_entity_poly.pdbx_strand_id
1 'polypeptide(L)'
;KKISKIVDTLLCLFPKEPYFFRNFDLDCLFVGHPAVQNFSKLNNRSGIYNKLGLEDKNEVIIALLPGSRKNEVKKILPILISVSKILQSKIEKPILFLCQAAPNQENLIRRILIKYKSDIIIVKKDNLGEEITTSSDFSILTSGTATLEYALNGVPSIAIYKTNFLSAFLGRKLINMDNIILPNWILGSKYMEFLFQENCNPQ
;
A
#
# COMPACT_ATOMS: atom_id res chain seq x y z
N LYS A 1 -16.90 -18.03 16.23
CA LYS A 1 -17.67 -18.41 17.46
C LYS A 1 -18.12 -17.20 18.30
N LYS A 2 -17.32 -16.14 18.51
CA LYS A 2 -17.78 -14.94 19.27
C LYS A 2 -18.69 -14.05 18.42
N ILE A 3 -18.38 -13.87 17.13
CA ILE A 3 -19.15 -13.02 16.20
C ILE A 3 -20.58 -13.56 15.98
N SER A 4 -20.75 -14.87 15.79
CA SER A 4 -22.08 -15.48 15.60
C SER A 4 -23.02 -15.37 16.79
N LYS A 5 -22.58 -14.78 17.90
CA LYS A 5 -23.43 -14.46 19.06
C LYS A 5 -23.86 -12.98 19.11
N ILE A 6 -23.34 -12.17 18.18
CA ILE A 6 -23.47 -10.70 18.23
C ILE A 6 -24.19 -10.19 16.98
N VAL A 7 -24.02 -10.88 15.84
CA VAL A 7 -24.60 -10.50 14.56
C VAL A 7 -25.30 -11.70 13.93
N ASP A 8 -26.38 -11.44 13.21
CA ASP A 8 -27.18 -12.45 12.50
C ASP A 8 -26.60 -12.72 11.12
N THR A 9 -26.08 -11.69 10.45
CA THR A 9 -25.51 -11.78 9.10
C THR A 9 -24.15 -11.07 9.04
N LEU A 10 -23.17 -11.68 8.36
CA LEU A 10 -21.87 -11.10 8.09
C LEU A 10 -21.72 -10.81 6.60
N LEU A 11 -21.50 -9.53 6.25
CA LEU A 11 -21.16 -9.15 4.89
C LEU A 11 -19.65 -9.34 4.68
N CYS A 12 -19.30 -10.25 3.78
CA CYS A 12 -17.94 -10.63 3.46
C CYS A 12 -17.43 -9.84 2.24
N LEU A 13 -16.25 -9.27 2.34
CA LEU A 13 -15.64 -8.47 1.27
C LEU A 13 -14.89 -9.33 0.24
N PHE A 14 -14.49 -10.53 0.61
CA PHE A 14 -13.74 -11.43 -0.25
C PHE A 14 -14.45 -12.78 -0.45
N PRO A 15 -14.32 -13.39 -1.64
CA PRO A 15 -15.10 -14.60 -1.98
C PRO A 15 -14.74 -15.81 -1.12
N LYS A 16 -13.56 -15.85 -0.52
CA LYS A 16 -13.11 -16.95 0.35
C LYS A 16 -13.54 -16.78 1.82
N GLU A 17 -13.98 -15.61 2.23
CA GLU A 17 -14.33 -15.34 3.64
C GLU A 17 -15.50 -16.18 4.16
N PRO A 18 -16.62 -16.37 3.42
CA PRO A 18 -17.74 -17.19 3.89
C PRO A 18 -17.30 -18.61 4.31
N TYR A 19 -16.28 -19.19 3.67
CA TYR A 19 -15.80 -20.53 4.02
C TYR A 19 -15.22 -20.60 5.42
N PHE A 20 -14.69 -19.52 5.98
CA PHE A 20 -14.16 -19.51 7.35
C PHE A 20 -15.27 -19.56 8.40
N PHE A 21 -16.48 -19.22 8.04
CA PHE A 21 -17.63 -19.12 8.95
C PHE A 21 -18.64 -20.26 8.79
N ARG A 22 -18.49 -21.14 7.78
CA ARG A 22 -19.45 -22.19 7.45
C ARG A 22 -19.78 -23.17 8.58
N ASN A 23 -18.91 -23.30 9.59
CA ASN A 23 -19.07 -24.17 10.74
C ASN A 23 -19.72 -23.45 11.95
N PHE A 24 -20.15 -22.21 11.76
CA PHE A 24 -20.81 -21.42 12.77
C PHE A 24 -22.22 -21.10 12.29
N ASP A 25 -23.13 -20.98 13.23
CA ASP A 25 -24.50 -20.53 12.97
C ASP A 25 -24.47 -19.03 12.70
N LEU A 26 -24.14 -18.67 11.45
CA LEU A 26 -23.94 -17.28 11.00
C LEU A 26 -24.12 -17.22 9.49
N ASP A 27 -25.09 -16.45 9.05
CA ASP A 27 -25.26 -16.16 7.63
C ASP A 27 -24.11 -15.29 7.12
N CYS A 28 -23.49 -15.73 6.03
CA CYS A 28 -22.37 -15.01 5.41
C CYS A 28 -22.66 -14.74 3.94
N LEU A 29 -22.73 -13.45 3.58
CA LEU A 29 -23.00 -13.00 2.23
C LEU A 29 -21.75 -12.31 1.65
N PHE A 30 -21.25 -12.81 0.53
CA PHE A 30 -20.21 -12.12 -0.22
C PHE A 30 -20.81 -10.93 -0.97
N VAL A 31 -20.33 -9.71 -0.67
CA VAL A 31 -20.85 -8.45 -1.24
C VAL A 31 -19.80 -7.72 -2.11
N GLY A 32 -18.55 -8.19 -2.13
CA GLY A 32 -17.46 -7.52 -2.84
C GLY A 32 -16.78 -6.43 -2.04
N HIS A 33 -15.56 -6.06 -2.48
CA HIS A 33 -14.75 -5.04 -1.82
C HIS A 33 -14.98 -3.67 -2.46
N PRO A 34 -15.16 -2.58 -1.69
CA PRO A 34 -15.42 -1.22 -2.21
C PRO A 34 -14.34 -0.72 -3.19
N ALA A 35 -13.09 -1.15 -3.05
CA ALA A 35 -12.01 -0.79 -3.97
C ALA A 35 -12.31 -1.16 -5.43
N VAL A 36 -13.16 -2.17 -5.67
CA VAL A 36 -13.56 -2.57 -7.03
C VAL A 36 -14.49 -1.54 -7.66
N GLN A 37 -15.30 -0.86 -6.87
CA GLN A 37 -16.22 0.18 -7.37
C GLN A 37 -15.48 1.45 -7.76
N ASN A 38 -14.36 1.74 -7.07
CA ASN A 38 -13.54 2.93 -7.30
C ASN A 38 -12.41 2.65 -8.31
N PHE A 39 -12.48 1.54 -9.02
CA PHE A 39 -11.51 1.20 -10.03
C PHE A 39 -11.66 2.10 -11.27
N SER A 40 -10.65 2.90 -11.56
CA SER A 40 -10.57 3.74 -12.76
C SER A 40 -9.49 3.20 -13.69
N LYS A 41 -9.88 2.86 -14.92
CA LYS A 41 -8.91 2.44 -15.96
C LYS A 41 -8.17 3.63 -16.59
N LEU A 42 -8.53 4.85 -16.25
CA LEU A 42 -7.98 6.05 -16.87
C LEU A 42 -6.64 6.41 -16.22
N ASN A 43 -5.56 6.23 -16.96
CA ASN A 43 -4.29 6.83 -16.60
C ASN A 43 -4.43 8.36 -16.74
N ASN A 44 -4.45 9.07 -15.61
CA ASN A 44 -4.59 10.52 -15.58
C ASN A 44 -3.26 11.19 -15.19
N ARG A 45 -2.20 10.85 -15.93
CA ARG A 45 -0.85 11.38 -15.67
C ARG A 45 -0.81 12.91 -15.72
N SER A 46 -1.43 13.52 -16.75
CA SER A 46 -1.53 14.98 -16.85
C SER A 46 -2.29 15.61 -15.69
N GLY A 47 -3.28 14.91 -15.14
CA GLY A 47 -4.03 15.37 -13.98
C GLY A 47 -3.19 15.50 -12.72
N ILE A 48 -2.30 14.55 -12.43
CA ILE A 48 -1.43 14.63 -11.25
C ILE A 48 -0.42 15.78 -11.37
N TYR A 49 0.19 15.99 -12.55
CA TYR A 49 1.12 17.09 -12.76
C TYR A 49 0.43 18.45 -12.62
N ASN A 50 -0.73 18.65 -13.24
CA ASN A 50 -1.52 19.87 -13.12
C ASN A 50 -1.89 20.20 -11.66
N LYS A 51 -2.36 19.18 -10.91
CA LYS A 51 -2.74 19.36 -9.52
C LYS A 51 -1.57 19.63 -8.57
N LEU A 52 -0.38 19.14 -8.92
CA LEU A 52 0.85 19.41 -8.18
C LEU A 52 1.55 20.71 -8.63
N GLY A 53 1.08 21.35 -9.69
CA GLY A 53 1.72 22.53 -10.28
C GLY A 53 3.09 22.22 -10.88
N LEU A 54 3.27 21.01 -11.40
CA LEU A 54 4.51 20.53 -12.01
C LEU A 54 4.37 20.45 -13.53
N GLU A 55 5.51 20.56 -14.23
CA GLU A 55 5.61 20.24 -15.65
C GLU A 55 5.88 18.74 -15.84
N ASP A 56 5.21 18.11 -16.81
CA ASP A 56 5.51 16.72 -17.18
C ASP A 56 6.84 16.64 -17.93
N LYS A 57 7.85 16.11 -17.27
CA LYS A 57 9.20 15.90 -17.84
C LYS A 57 9.41 14.46 -18.32
N ASN A 58 8.33 13.73 -18.54
CA ASN A 58 8.37 12.30 -18.89
C ASN A 58 9.14 11.43 -17.86
N GLU A 59 9.00 11.79 -16.61
CA GLU A 59 9.60 11.09 -15.47
C GLU A 59 8.95 9.72 -15.25
N VAL A 60 9.63 8.81 -14.58
CA VAL A 60 9.00 7.62 -13.99
C VAL A 60 8.32 8.04 -12.69
N ILE A 61 7.03 7.84 -12.54
CA ILE A 61 6.31 8.15 -11.30
C ILE A 61 6.33 6.93 -10.39
N ILE A 62 6.95 7.06 -9.21
CA ILE A 62 6.96 6.02 -8.19
C ILE A 62 6.18 6.47 -6.96
N ALA A 63 5.10 5.75 -6.66
CA ALA A 63 4.33 5.97 -5.45
C ALA A 63 4.97 5.28 -4.25
N LEU A 64 5.10 6.00 -3.15
CA LEU A 64 5.65 5.52 -1.87
C LEU A 64 4.58 5.61 -0.79
N LEU A 65 4.17 4.47 -0.22
CA LEU A 65 3.15 4.40 0.81
C LEU A 65 3.72 3.87 2.12
N PRO A 66 4.14 4.74 3.04
CA PRO A 66 4.83 4.33 4.28
C PRO A 66 3.90 3.75 5.34
N GLY A 67 2.61 3.65 5.07
CA GLY A 67 1.60 3.13 5.98
C GLY A 67 0.70 4.19 6.58
N SER A 68 -0.35 3.74 7.27
CA SER A 68 -1.37 4.58 7.89
C SER A 68 -1.15 4.83 9.38
N ARG A 69 -0.30 4.03 10.04
CA ARG A 69 -0.03 4.13 11.47
C ARG A 69 1.30 4.81 11.74
N LYS A 70 1.35 5.63 12.79
CA LYS A 70 2.56 6.37 13.21
C LYS A 70 3.82 5.50 13.30
N ASN A 71 3.71 4.28 13.83
CA ASN A 71 4.85 3.38 13.98
C ASN A 71 5.31 2.77 12.64
N GLU A 72 4.39 2.54 11.70
CA GLU A 72 4.71 2.12 10.34
C GLU A 72 5.50 3.22 9.63
N VAL A 73 4.95 4.45 9.60
CA VAL A 73 5.61 5.60 8.97
C VAL A 73 7.01 5.83 9.52
N LYS A 74 7.20 5.79 10.84
CA LYS A 74 8.52 5.98 11.47
C LYS A 74 9.57 4.94 11.05
N LYS A 75 9.15 3.70 10.79
CA LYS A 75 10.06 2.60 10.44
C LYS A 75 10.27 2.47 8.94
N ILE A 76 9.24 2.70 8.15
CA ILE A 76 9.22 2.42 6.72
C ILE A 76 9.68 3.64 5.91
N LEU A 77 9.25 4.86 6.26
CA LEU A 77 9.61 6.04 5.47
C LEU A 77 11.13 6.27 5.33
N PRO A 78 11.98 6.09 6.37
CA PRO A 78 13.43 6.18 6.21
C PRO A 78 14.00 5.17 5.20
N ILE A 79 13.42 3.96 5.12
CA ILE A 79 13.80 2.95 4.13
C ILE A 79 13.43 3.42 2.73
N LEU A 80 12.21 3.91 2.54
CA LEU A 80 11.73 4.44 1.25
C LEU A 80 12.59 5.62 0.76
N ILE A 81 13.00 6.52 1.67
CA ILE A 81 13.93 7.61 1.35
C ILE A 81 15.29 7.07 0.89
N SER A 82 15.81 6.03 1.53
CA SER A 82 17.06 5.41 1.12
C SER A 82 16.94 4.74 -0.25
N VAL A 83 15.83 4.05 -0.48
CA VAL A 83 15.51 3.43 -1.79
C VAL A 83 15.40 4.50 -2.88
N SER A 84 14.71 5.62 -2.63
CA SER A 84 14.57 6.68 -3.64
C SER A 84 15.91 7.25 -4.07
N LYS A 85 16.84 7.46 -3.12
CA LYS A 85 18.19 7.93 -3.43
C LYS A 85 19.00 6.91 -4.26
N ILE A 86 18.88 5.62 -3.94
CA ILE A 86 19.55 4.55 -4.70
C ILE A 86 18.96 4.46 -6.11
N LEU A 87 17.66 4.51 -6.29
CA LEU A 87 17.02 4.46 -7.60
C LEU A 87 17.42 5.67 -8.45
N GLN A 88 17.41 6.88 -7.89
CA GLN A 88 17.88 8.08 -8.60
C GLN A 88 19.34 7.99 -9.06
N SER A 89 20.19 7.30 -8.30
CA SER A 89 21.60 7.13 -8.66
C SER A 89 21.85 6.04 -9.71
N LYS A 90 20.92 5.09 -9.88
CA LYS A 90 21.09 3.93 -10.76
C LYS A 90 20.31 4.02 -12.06
N ILE A 91 19.23 4.78 -12.09
CA ILE A 91 18.33 4.91 -13.23
C ILE A 91 18.58 6.24 -13.90
N GLU A 92 18.92 6.21 -15.18
CA GLU A 92 19.22 7.43 -15.97
C GLU A 92 17.97 8.30 -16.20
N LYS A 93 16.80 7.65 -16.35
CA LYS A 93 15.53 8.37 -16.54
C LYS A 93 15.14 9.11 -15.25
N PRO A 94 14.69 10.38 -15.33
CA PRO A 94 14.23 11.10 -14.16
C PRO A 94 13.09 10.37 -13.43
N ILE A 95 13.09 10.41 -12.11
CA ILE A 95 12.09 9.75 -11.28
C ILE A 95 11.38 10.79 -10.41
N LEU A 96 10.07 10.81 -10.47
CA LEU A 96 9.22 11.58 -9.58
C LEU A 96 8.72 10.67 -8.43
N PHE A 97 9.19 10.92 -7.21
CA PHE A 97 8.73 10.18 -6.03
C PHE A 97 7.58 10.91 -5.35
N LEU A 98 6.44 10.25 -5.26
CA LEU A 98 5.23 10.76 -4.61
C LEU A 98 4.93 9.95 -3.34
N CYS A 99 5.02 10.57 -2.18
CA CYS A 99 4.67 9.93 -0.91
C CYS A 99 3.19 10.14 -0.59
N GLN A 100 2.39 9.09 -0.68
CA GLN A 100 0.98 9.15 -0.31
C GLN A 100 0.83 9.15 1.21
N ALA A 101 0.38 10.27 1.75
CA ALA A 101 0.13 10.44 3.17
C ALA A 101 -1.30 10.00 3.53
N ALA A 102 -1.42 9.05 4.45
CA ALA A 102 -2.70 8.74 5.08
C ALA A 102 -3.17 9.92 5.96
N PRO A 103 -4.48 10.04 6.24
CA PRO A 103 -5.00 11.05 7.15
C PRO A 103 -4.21 11.12 8.46
N ASN A 104 -3.94 12.33 8.93
CA ASN A 104 -3.19 12.61 10.17
C ASN A 104 -1.69 12.19 10.18
N GLN A 105 -1.12 11.68 9.09
CA GLN A 105 0.30 11.33 9.02
C GLN A 105 1.17 12.38 8.30
N GLU A 106 0.57 13.34 7.61
CA GLU A 106 1.30 14.35 6.81
C GLU A 106 2.40 15.06 7.62
N ASN A 107 2.06 15.57 8.80
CA ASN A 107 3.02 16.30 9.64
C ASN A 107 4.21 15.43 10.07
N LEU A 108 3.97 14.15 10.36
CA LEU A 108 5.04 13.20 10.68
C LEU A 108 5.92 12.93 9.47
N ILE A 109 5.32 12.68 8.31
CA ILE A 109 6.02 12.44 7.05
C ILE A 109 6.88 13.65 6.72
N ARG A 110 6.33 14.87 6.75
CA ARG A 110 7.05 16.12 6.48
C ARG A 110 8.27 16.30 7.37
N ARG A 111 8.15 16.06 8.68
CA ARG A 111 9.29 16.12 9.63
C ARG A 111 10.39 15.13 9.28
N ILE A 112 10.03 13.92 8.88
CA ILE A 112 11.01 12.89 8.50
C ILE A 112 11.69 13.29 7.19
N LEU A 113 10.96 13.72 6.16
CA LEU A 113 11.53 14.15 4.88
C LEU A 113 12.54 15.31 5.07
N ILE A 114 12.17 16.32 5.87
CA ILE A 114 13.07 17.44 6.21
C ILE A 114 14.34 16.93 6.91
N LYS A 115 14.19 16.05 7.92
CA LYS A 115 15.34 15.46 8.65
C LYS A 115 16.32 14.74 7.72
N TYR A 116 15.82 14.03 6.70
CA TYR A 116 16.61 13.26 5.75
C TYR A 116 17.00 14.05 4.50
N LYS A 117 16.63 15.34 4.40
CA LYS A 117 16.84 16.23 3.25
C LYS A 117 16.38 15.54 1.96
N SER A 118 15.12 15.16 1.90
CA SER A 118 14.55 14.38 0.81
C SER A 118 13.60 15.22 -0.02
N ASP A 119 13.68 15.10 -1.35
CA ASP A 119 12.87 15.82 -2.33
C ASP A 119 11.55 15.09 -2.69
N ILE A 120 11.20 14.04 -1.95
CA ILE A 120 9.96 13.31 -2.13
C ILE A 120 8.76 14.24 -1.88
N ILE A 121 7.84 14.30 -2.84
CA ILE A 121 6.64 15.13 -2.74
C ILE A 121 5.56 14.42 -1.94
N ILE A 122 4.96 15.13 -0.98
CA ILE A 122 3.85 14.60 -0.18
C ILE A 122 2.54 14.82 -0.92
N VAL A 123 1.78 13.75 -1.10
CA VAL A 123 0.43 13.75 -1.67
C VAL A 123 -0.56 13.26 -0.63
N LYS A 124 -1.63 14.03 -0.37
CA LYS A 124 -2.68 13.62 0.57
C LYS A 124 -3.61 12.61 -0.09
N LYS A 125 -3.87 11.51 0.58
CA LYS A 125 -4.79 10.47 0.07
C LYS A 125 -6.18 11.03 -0.23
N ASP A 126 -6.71 11.88 0.64
CA ASP A 126 -8.06 12.43 0.51
C ASP A 126 -8.24 13.37 -0.69
N ASN A 127 -7.14 13.95 -1.21
CA ASN A 127 -7.19 14.91 -2.30
C ASN A 127 -6.80 14.31 -3.65
N LEU A 128 -5.80 13.39 -3.65
CA LEU A 128 -5.15 12.90 -4.87
C LEU A 128 -4.91 11.37 -4.82
N GLY A 129 -5.66 10.64 -3.99
CA GLY A 129 -5.44 9.20 -3.80
C GLY A 129 -5.68 8.39 -5.06
N GLU A 130 -6.68 8.73 -5.84
CA GLU A 130 -7.00 8.07 -7.11
C GLU A 130 -5.98 8.44 -8.18
N GLU A 131 -5.66 9.72 -8.31
CA GLU A 131 -4.72 10.21 -9.31
C GLU A 131 -3.32 9.62 -9.12
N ILE A 132 -2.83 9.55 -7.88
CA ILE A 132 -1.51 8.94 -7.64
C ILE A 132 -1.52 7.45 -7.98
N THR A 133 -2.61 6.73 -7.67
CA THR A 133 -2.73 5.30 -7.98
C THR A 133 -2.78 5.08 -9.49
N THR A 134 -3.56 5.87 -10.23
CA THR A 134 -3.74 5.69 -11.69
C THR A 134 -2.60 6.25 -12.53
N SER A 135 -1.77 7.14 -11.97
CA SER A 135 -0.66 7.78 -12.69
C SER A 135 0.70 7.17 -12.38
N SER A 136 0.80 6.28 -11.40
CA SER A 136 2.08 5.68 -11.01
C SER A 136 2.50 4.58 -11.97
N ASP A 137 3.76 4.61 -12.38
CA ASP A 137 4.41 3.54 -13.17
C ASP A 137 4.82 2.36 -12.26
N PHE A 138 5.09 2.65 -10.98
CA PHE A 138 5.48 1.66 -9.98
C PHE A 138 5.08 2.10 -8.58
N SER A 139 4.95 1.16 -7.64
CA SER A 139 4.73 1.51 -6.24
C SER A 139 5.50 0.65 -5.24
N ILE A 140 5.89 1.26 -4.12
CA ILE A 140 6.42 0.58 -2.95
C ILE A 140 5.51 0.93 -1.77
N LEU A 141 4.81 -0.06 -1.27
CA LEU A 141 3.72 0.20 -0.35
C LEU A 141 3.72 -0.73 0.87
N THR A 142 3.29 -0.20 1.98
CA THR A 142 3.07 -1.00 3.19
C THR A 142 1.91 -1.97 2.97
N SER A 143 2.09 -3.23 3.38
CA SER A 143 1.04 -4.24 3.33
C SER A 143 -0.26 -3.74 3.98
N GLY A 144 -1.37 -3.87 3.26
CA GLY A 144 -2.70 -3.42 3.66
C GLY A 144 -3.65 -3.33 2.46
N THR A 145 -4.76 -2.61 2.61
CA THR A 145 -5.78 -2.42 1.55
C THR A 145 -5.24 -1.72 0.31
N ALA A 146 -4.22 -0.87 0.45
CA ALA A 146 -3.57 -0.22 -0.68
C ALA A 146 -2.97 -1.22 -1.68
N THR A 147 -2.54 -2.42 -1.24
CA THR A 147 -2.06 -3.47 -2.15
C THR A 147 -3.13 -3.88 -3.16
N LEU A 148 -4.38 -3.93 -2.73
CA LEU A 148 -5.50 -4.25 -3.62
C LEU A 148 -5.82 -3.07 -4.54
N GLU A 149 -5.83 -1.84 -4.05
CA GLU A 149 -6.09 -0.64 -4.85
C GLU A 149 -5.10 -0.52 -6.02
N TYR A 150 -3.79 -0.66 -5.74
CA TYR A 150 -2.73 -0.59 -6.75
C TYR A 150 -2.76 -1.79 -7.72
N ALA A 151 -3.02 -3.00 -7.21
CA ALA A 151 -3.15 -4.20 -8.06
C ALA A 151 -4.33 -4.11 -9.02
N LEU A 152 -5.50 -3.63 -8.57
CA LEU A 152 -6.67 -3.41 -9.42
C LEU A 152 -6.38 -2.42 -10.55
N ASN A 153 -5.59 -1.38 -10.30
CA ASN A 153 -5.19 -0.39 -11.30
C ASN A 153 -4.01 -0.87 -12.18
N GLY A 154 -3.55 -2.11 -12.02
CA GLY A 154 -2.50 -2.69 -12.84
C GLY A 154 -1.12 -2.09 -12.59
N VAL A 155 -0.91 -1.39 -11.46
CA VAL A 155 0.38 -0.79 -11.11
C VAL A 155 1.31 -1.85 -10.53
N PRO A 156 2.46 -2.11 -11.18
CA PRO A 156 3.48 -2.99 -10.63
C PRO A 156 3.92 -2.51 -9.25
N SER A 157 3.96 -3.43 -8.28
CA SER A 157 4.11 -3.02 -6.88
C SER A 157 4.93 -4.01 -6.07
N ILE A 158 5.68 -3.49 -5.10
CA ILE A 158 6.31 -4.26 -4.04
C ILE A 158 5.65 -3.90 -2.71
N ALA A 159 5.14 -4.92 -2.02
CA ALA A 159 4.62 -4.75 -0.67
C ALA A 159 5.75 -4.93 0.35
N ILE A 160 5.81 -4.04 1.32
CA ILE A 160 6.81 -4.07 2.39
C ILE A 160 6.14 -4.00 3.76
N TYR A 161 6.75 -4.59 4.77
CA TYR A 161 6.30 -4.40 6.14
C TYR A 161 7.43 -4.56 7.14
N LYS A 162 7.53 -3.60 8.07
CA LYS A 162 8.49 -3.61 9.16
C LYS A 162 7.83 -3.23 10.47
N THR A 163 7.94 -4.10 11.47
CA THR A 163 7.37 -3.89 12.80
C THR A 163 8.42 -4.08 13.89
N ASN A 164 8.04 -4.09 15.15
CA ASN A 164 8.97 -4.42 16.23
C ASN A 164 9.24 -5.93 16.25
N PHE A 165 10.38 -6.32 16.82
CA PHE A 165 10.85 -7.71 16.84
C PHE A 165 9.82 -8.67 17.45
N LEU A 166 9.19 -8.29 18.56
CA LEU A 166 8.22 -9.15 19.26
C LEU A 166 6.96 -9.39 18.42
N SER A 167 6.43 -8.33 17.80
CA SER A 167 5.26 -8.44 16.90
C SER A 167 5.60 -9.24 15.64
N ALA A 168 6.82 -9.11 15.13
CA ALA A 168 7.28 -9.86 13.96
C ALA A 168 7.41 -11.36 14.28
N PHE A 169 7.97 -11.70 15.44
CA PHE A 169 8.12 -13.08 15.88
C PHE A 169 6.75 -13.76 16.04
N LEU A 170 5.79 -13.11 16.69
CA LEU A 170 4.43 -13.60 16.82
C LEU A 170 3.74 -13.72 15.45
N GLY A 171 3.90 -12.70 14.59
CA GLY A 171 3.34 -12.71 13.24
C GLY A 171 3.82 -13.89 12.40
N ARG A 172 5.12 -14.20 12.42
CA ARG A 172 5.68 -15.36 11.69
C ARG A 172 5.12 -16.69 12.14
N LYS A 173 4.79 -16.83 13.44
CA LYS A 173 4.22 -18.07 13.99
C LYS A 173 2.73 -18.24 13.72
N LEU A 174 1.99 -17.15 13.61
CA LEU A 174 0.53 -17.16 13.60
C LEU A 174 -0.06 -16.92 12.21
N ILE A 175 0.71 -16.34 11.29
CA ILE A 175 0.18 -15.88 10.00
C ILE A 175 0.99 -16.54 8.87
N ASN A 176 0.28 -17.12 7.92
CA ASN A 176 0.89 -17.54 6.66
C ASN A 176 1.28 -16.27 5.88
N MET A 177 2.60 -16.04 5.73
CA MET A 177 3.16 -14.83 5.12
C MET A 177 2.72 -14.65 3.66
N ASP A 178 2.48 -15.74 2.93
CA ASP A 178 2.04 -15.69 1.54
C ASP A 178 0.61 -15.13 1.39
N ASN A 179 -0.19 -15.23 2.45
CA ASN A 179 -1.58 -14.78 2.47
C ASN A 179 -1.78 -13.37 3.08
N ILE A 180 -0.70 -12.69 3.47
CA ILE A 180 -0.80 -11.34 4.06
C ILE A 180 -1.16 -10.29 2.99
N ILE A 181 -0.72 -10.51 1.76
CA ILE A 181 -0.94 -9.59 0.65
C ILE A 181 -2.27 -9.94 -0.01
N LEU A 182 -3.23 -9.02 0.06
CA LEU A 182 -4.59 -9.26 -0.42
C LEU A 182 -4.66 -9.77 -1.87
N PRO A 183 -3.98 -9.18 -2.86
CA PRO A 183 -3.93 -9.72 -4.22
C PRO A 183 -3.44 -11.17 -4.28
N ASN A 184 -2.37 -11.51 -3.57
CA ASN A 184 -1.82 -12.86 -3.54
C ASN A 184 -2.82 -13.86 -2.93
N TRP A 185 -3.46 -13.47 -1.83
CA TRP A 185 -4.45 -14.30 -1.15
C TRP A 185 -5.71 -14.53 -2.02
N ILE A 186 -6.20 -13.50 -2.71
CA ILE A 186 -7.37 -13.59 -3.59
C ILE A 186 -7.06 -14.53 -4.76
N LEU A 187 -5.93 -14.31 -5.44
CA LEU A 187 -5.51 -15.07 -6.62
C LEU A 187 -5.01 -16.49 -6.27
N GLY A 188 -4.59 -16.72 -5.03
CA GLY A 188 -3.96 -17.98 -4.61
C GLY A 188 -2.57 -18.20 -5.23
N SER A 189 -1.92 -17.14 -5.69
CA SER A 189 -0.58 -17.16 -6.31
C SER A 189 0.19 -15.89 -5.96
N LYS A 190 1.53 -15.94 -6.14
CA LYS A 190 2.41 -14.80 -5.89
C LYS A 190 2.30 -13.80 -7.06
N TYR A 191 1.40 -12.85 -6.94
CA TYR A 191 1.23 -11.75 -7.86
C TYR A 191 2.13 -10.54 -7.51
N MET A 192 2.24 -10.23 -6.20
CA MET A 192 3.00 -9.11 -5.68
C MET A 192 4.10 -9.62 -4.75
N GLU A 193 5.33 -9.12 -4.92
CA GLU A 193 6.44 -9.42 -4.01
C GLU A 193 6.18 -8.82 -2.63
N PHE A 194 6.55 -9.56 -1.57
CA PHE A 194 6.43 -9.11 -0.19
C PHE A 194 7.75 -9.20 0.55
N LEU A 195 8.26 -8.05 0.98
CA LEU A 195 9.50 -7.95 1.75
C LEU A 195 9.19 -7.65 3.22
N PHE A 196 9.51 -8.59 4.09
CA PHE A 196 9.19 -8.52 5.51
C PHE A 196 10.44 -8.42 6.36
N GLN A 197 10.44 -7.51 7.34
CA GLN A 197 11.47 -7.33 8.38
C GLN A 197 12.88 -7.15 7.81
N GLU A 198 13.73 -8.19 7.88
CA GLU A 198 15.13 -8.16 7.44
C GLU A 198 15.24 -7.96 5.92
N ASN A 199 14.31 -8.54 5.16
CA ASN A 199 14.25 -8.39 3.71
C ASN A 199 13.73 -7.00 3.30
N CYS A 200 13.10 -6.26 4.24
CA CYS A 200 12.71 -4.88 4.02
C CYS A 200 13.90 -3.95 4.29
N ASN A 201 14.85 -3.94 3.36
CA ASN A 201 16.06 -3.11 3.39
C ASN A 201 16.30 -2.45 2.01
N PRO A 202 17.07 -1.37 1.92
CA PRO A 202 17.30 -0.63 0.67
C PRO A 202 18.24 -1.31 -0.33
N GLN A 203 18.91 -2.41 0.06
CA GLN A 203 19.91 -3.11 -0.76
C GLN A 203 19.29 -4.22 -1.59
#